data_10b78e9cc732e65bac3c191e9240f7ac
#
_entry.id   10b78e9cc732e65bac3c191e9240f7ac
#
_cell.length_a   1.000
_cell.length_b   1.000
_cell.length_c   1.000
_cell.angle_alpha   90.00
_cell.angle_beta   90.00
_cell.angle_gamma   90.00
#
_symmetry.space_group_name_H-M   'P 1'
#
loop_
_entity.id
_entity.type
_entity.pdbx_description
1 polymer ?
#
loop_
_entity_poly.entity_id
_entity_poly.type
_entity_poly.pdbx_seq_one_letter_code
_entity_poly.pdbx_strand_id
1 'polypeptide(L)'
;MKKLIALVLALVCVLGLVACNNRSMNYIIENEPSIMGIVQDTNDSSILIENEDGEYWVSLNVENKDSMTHFSIGDEVVVYYDGNIAESYPMQINTVYAITLKTPADRVENNKD
;
A
#
# COMPACT_ATOMS: atom_id res chain seq x y z
N MET A 1 6.88 -45.98 -11.98
CA MET A 1 7.84 -45.10 -11.33
C MET A 1 7.87 -43.71 -11.95
N LYS A 2 7.95 -43.60 -13.28
CA LYS A 2 7.98 -42.26 -13.91
C LYS A 2 6.73 -41.45 -13.63
N LYS A 3 5.58 -42.10 -13.59
CA LYS A 3 4.31 -41.42 -13.31
C LYS A 3 4.26 -40.86 -11.90
N LEU A 4 4.85 -41.59 -10.96
CA LEU A 4 4.91 -41.19 -9.56
C LEU A 4 5.79 -39.94 -9.39
N ILE A 5 6.92 -39.92 -10.07
CA ILE A 5 7.84 -38.76 -10.02
C ILE A 5 7.18 -37.50 -10.59
N ALA A 6 6.46 -37.65 -11.71
CA ALA A 6 5.75 -36.53 -12.31
C ALA A 6 4.66 -35.99 -11.37
N LEU A 7 3.96 -36.88 -10.69
CA LEU A 7 2.92 -36.49 -9.76
C LEU A 7 3.51 -35.69 -8.57
N VAL A 8 4.63 -36.14 -8.04
CA VAL A 8 5.29 -35.46 -6.93
C VAL A 8 5.76 -34.08 -7.36
N LEU A 9 6.32 -33.93 -8.55
CA LEU A 9 6.76 -32.63 -9.07
C LEU A 9 5.59 -31.67 -9.23
N ALA A 10 4.47 -32.17 -9.72
CA ALA A 10 3.28 -31.34 -9.87
C ALA A 10 2.77 -30.87 -8.51
N LEU A 11 2.81 -31.74 -7.51
CA LEU A 11 2.38 -31.37 -6.16
C LEU A 11 3.29 -30.30 -5.56
N VAL A 12 4.59 -30.41 -5.74
CA VAL A 12 5.54 -29.42 -5.26
C VAL A 12 5.30 -28.06 -5.91
N CYS A 13 5.00 -28.04 -7.19
CA CYS A 13 4.69 -26.77 -7.88
C CYS A 13 3.45 -26.10 -7.31
N VAL A 14 2.41 -26.89 -7.03
CA VAL A 14 1.17 -26.35 -6.44
C VAL A 14 1.45 -25.76 -5.05
N LEU A 15 2.22 -26.45 -4.25
CA LEU A 15 2.58 -25.95 -2.92
C LEU A 15 3.40 -24.66 -3.02
N GLY A 16 4.29 -24.57 -3.99
CA GLY A 16 5.06 -23.35 -4.22
C GLY A 16 4.19 -22.17 -4.56
N LEU A 17 3.15 -22.38 -5.36
CA LEU A 17 2.21 -21.32 -5.70
C LEU A 17 1.41 -20.85 -4.50
N VAL A 18 1.01 -21.77 -3.63
CA VAL A 18 0.26 -21.41 -2.43
C VAL A 18 1.10 -20.59 -1.47
N ALA A 19 2.42 -20.78 -1.45
CA ALA A 19 3.30 -20.03 -0.58
C ALA A 19 3.42 -18.54 -0.95
N CYS A 20 2.94 -18.15 -2.13
CA CYS A 20 3.04 -16.77 -2.61
C CYS A 20 1.75 -15.99 -2.42
N ASN A 21 1.15 -16.08 -1.23
CA ASN A 21 -0.12 -15.41 -0.96
C ASN A 21 0.01 -13.91 -0.77
N ASN A 22 1.16 -13.45 -0.24
CA ASN A 22 1.36 -12.03 0.03
C ASN A 22 2.04 -11.37 -1.16
N ARG A 23 1.46 -10.28 -1.61
CA ARG A 23 2.05 -9.52 -2.71
C ARG A 23 3.32 -8.85 -2.24
N SER A 24 4.38 -9.00 -3.03
CA SER A 24 5.61 -8.24 -2.78
C SER A 24 5.39 -6.77 -3.13
N MET A 25 6.25 -5.90 -2.60
CA MET A 25 6.17 -4.48 -2.93
C MET A 25 6.37 -4.24 -4.43
N ASN A 26 7.26 -4.99 -5.07
CA ASN A 26 7.46 -4.84 -6.51
C ASN A 26 6.20 -5.16 -7.29
N TYR A 27 5.50 -6.22 -6.91
CA TYR A 27 4.25 -6.59 -7.57
C TYR A 27 3.21 -5.48 -7.38
N ILE A 28 3.07 -4.97 -6.17
CA ILE A 28 2.08 -3.94 -5.84
C ILE A 28 2.36 -2.68 -6.65
N ILE A 29 3.59 -2.23 -6.69
CA ILE A 29 3.99 -1.01 -7.39
C ILE A 29 3.72 -1.15 -8.90
N GLU A 30 3.96 -2.31 -9.47
CA GLU A 30 3.82 -2.53 -10.90
C GLU A 30 2.40 -2.80 -11.35
N ASN A 31 1.56 -3.39 -10.50
CA ASN A 31 0.28 -3.96 -10.95
C ASN A 31 -0.96 -3.32 -10.33
N GLU A 32 -0.84 -2.66 -9.18
CA GLU A 32 -2.01 -2.13 -8.50
C GLU A 32 -2.19 -0.64 -8.77
N PRO A 33 -3.44 -0.16 -8.76
CA PRO A 33 -3.68 1.28 -8.87
C PRO A 33 -3.04 2.06 -7.72
N SER A 34 -2.72 3.31 -7.98
CA SER A 34 -2.16 4.16 -6.95
C SER A 34 -2.74 5.57 -7.01
N ILE A 35 -2.69 6.24 -5.86
CA ILE A 35 -3.08 7.63 -5.73
C ILE A 35 -2.06 8.31 -4.83
N MET A 36 -1.72 9.55 -5.14
CA MET A 36 -0.79 10.34 -4.35
C MET A 36 -1.54 11.44 -3.62
N GLY A 37 -1.01 11.84 -2.48
CA GLY A 37 -1.55 12.97 -1.75
C GLY A 37 -0.63 13.39 -0.62
N ILE A 38 -0.97 14.54 -0.03
CA ILE A 38 -0.23 15.09 1.09
C ILE A 38 -1.05 14.86 2.35
N VAL A 39 -0.40 14.34 3.39
CA VAL A 39 -1.06 14.02 4.66
C VAL A 39 -1.51 15.31 5.34
N GLN A 40 -2.81 15.40 5.60
CA GLN A 40 -3.42 16.55 6.26
C GLN A 40 -3.75 16.26 7.72
N ASP A 41 -3.99 15.00 8.05
CA ASP A 41 -4.35 14.59 9.40
C ASP A 41 -4.04 13.12 9.57
N THR A 42 -3.90 12.67 10.79
CA THR A 42 -3.63 11.28 11.12
C THR A 42 -4.42 10.86 12.35
N ASN A 43 -4.80 9.59 12.39
CA ASN A 43 -5.31 8.97 13.59
C ASN A 43 -4.76 7.54 13.69
N ASP A 44 -5.22 6.77 14.68
CA ASP A 44 -4.66 5.44 14.94
C ASP A 44 -4.91 4.45 13.80
N SER A 45 -5.94 4.67 13.01
CA SER A 45 -6.35 3.69 12.00
C SER A 45 -6.34 4.22 10.57
N SER A 46 -6.10 5.51 10.36
CA SER A 46 -6.12 6.08 9.01
C SER A 46 -5.35 7.38 8.94
N ILE A 47 -5.07 7.79 7.71
CA ILE A 47 -4.51 9.12 7.41
C ILE A 47 -5.44 9.82 6.43
N LEU A 48 -5.52 11.13 6.55
CA LEU A 48 -6.25 11.97 5.60
C LEU A 48 -5.24 12.55 4.64
N ILE A 49 -5.41 12.27 3.35
CA ILE A 49 -4.55 12.84 2.32
C ILE A 49 -5.36 13.76 1.42
N GLU A 50 -4.68 14.74 0.85
CA GLU A 50 -5.31 15.68 -0.07
C GLU A 50 -4.50 15.75 -1.37
N ASN A 51 -5.21 15.81 -2.49
CA ASN A 51 -4.63 16.08 -3.79
C ASN A 51 -5.59 16.96 -4.61
N GLU A 52 -5.34 17.10 -5.89
CA GLU A 52 -6.15 17.94 -6.76
C GLU A 52 -7.61 17.51 -6.83
N ASP A 53 -7.88 16.23 -6.64
CA ASP A 53 -9.21 15.66 -6.77
C ASP A 53 -10.02 15.72 -5.47
N GLY A 54 -9.37 15.97 -4.34
CA GLY A 54 -10.06 16.09 -3.07
C GLY A 54 -9.31 15.48 -1.92
N GLU A 55 -10.04 15.15 -0.88
CA GLU A 55 -9.51 14.58 0.34
C GLU A 55 -9.97 13.15 0.51
N TYR A 56 -9.08 12.30 1.04
CA TYR A 56 -9.33 10.87 1.19
C TYR A 56 -8.85 10.38 2.54
N TRP A 57 -9.74 9.72 3.29
CA TRP A 57 -9.32 8.94 4.45
C TRP A 57 -8.81 7.59 3.97
N VAL A 58 -7.57 7.29 4.26
CA VAL A 58 -6.89 6.08 3.80
C VAL A 58 -6.66 5.15 4.97
N SER A 59 -7.12 3.93 4.86
CA SER A 59 -6.94 2.92 5.92
C SER A 59 -5.48 2.56 6.09
N LEU A 60 -5.01 2.52 7.33
CA LEU A 60 -3.66 2.08 7.67
C LEU A 60 -3.57 0.55 7.85
N ASN A 61 -4.67 -0.16 7.70
CA ASN A 61 -4.66 -1.62 7.73
C ASN A 61 -4.27 -2.16 6.36
N VAL A 62 -2.99 -2.09 6.04
CA VAL A 62 -2.46 -2.43 4.72
C VAL A 62 -2.10 -3.90 4.65
N GLU A 63 -2.16 -4.46 3.44
CA GLU A 63 -1.78 -5.85 3.21
C GLU A 63 -0.28 -6.05 3.43
N ASN A 64 0.54 -5.20 2.85
CA ASN A 64 2.00 -5.29 3.01
C ASN A 64 2.46 -4.25 4.02
N LYS A 65 2.61 -4.69 5.25
CA LYS A 65 2.99 -3.79 6.36
C LYS A 65 4.47 -3.45 6.39
N ASP A 66 5.28 -4.10 5.57
CA ASP A 66 6.71 -3.83 5.53
C ASP A 66 7.01 -2.43 5.03
N SER A 67 6.11 -1.84 4.25
CA SER A 67 6.27 -0.47 3.76
C SER A 67 5.85 0.57 4.79
N MET A 68 5.17 0.15 5.85
CA MET A 68 4.57 1.10 6.78
C MET A 68 5.62 1.78 7.64
N THR A 69 5.44 3.07 7.82
CA THR A 69 6.21 3.90 8.70
C THR A 69 5.26 4.90 9.35
N HIS A 70 5.77 5.70 10.24
CA HIS A 70 4.99 6.80 10.78
C HIS A 70 4.88 7.90 9.74
N PHE A 71 3.66 8.24 9.36
CA PHE A 71 3.42 9.36 8.46
C PHE A 71 3.10 10.60 9.29
N SER A 72 3.65 11.73 8.86
CA SER A 72 3.45 13.01 9.52
C SER A 72 2.68 13.94 8.61
N ILE A 73 1.97 14.89 9.21
CA ILE A 73 1.26 15.92 8.44
C ILE A 73 2.27 16.64 7.55
N GLY A 74 1.95 16.77 6.27
CA GLY A 74 2.82 17.36 5.27
C GLY A 74 3.61 16.37 4.45
N ASP A 75 3.66 15.10 4.86
CA ASP A 75 4.32 14.07 4.07
C ASP A 75 3.55 13.82 2.77
N GLU A 76 4.27 13.65 1.68
CA GLU A 76 3.67 13.21 0.43
C GLU A 76 3.79 11.70 0.35
N VAL A 77 2.67 11.02 0.12
CA VAL A 77 2.61 9.55 0.12
C VAL A 77 2.00 9.04 -1.17
N VAL A 78 2.33 7.80 -1.50
CA VAL A 78 1.69 7.05 -2.57
C VAL A 78 0.94 5.89 -1.94
N VAL A 79 -0.34 5.80 -2.25
CA VAL A 79 -1.23 4.76 -1.72
C VAL A 79 -1.55 3.79 -2.83
N TYR A 80 -1.20 2.52 -2.64
CA TYR A 80 -1.54 1.45 -3.59
C TYR A 80 -2.77 0.74 -3.05
N TYR A 81 -3.81 0.65 -3.86
CA TYR A 81 -5.12 0.19 -3.41
C TYR A 81 -5.82 -0.62 -4.50
N ASP A 82 -7.05 -1.05 -4.24
CA ASP A 82 -7.80 -1.91 -5.16
C ASP A 82 -8.52 -1.15 -6.28
N GLY A 83 -8.37 0.16 -6.35
CA GLY A 83 -9.03 0.98 -7.35
C GLY A 83 -10.41 1.47 -6.93
N ASN A 84 -10.91 1.05 -5.78
CA ASN A 84 -12.23 1.45 -5.29
C ASN A 84 -12.13 2.57 -4.27
N ILE A 85 -12.92 3.60 -4.48
CA ILE A 85 -12.98 4.75 -3.58
C ILE A 85 -14.44 4.91 -3.17
N ALA A 86 -14.69 4.93 -1.85
CA ALA A 86 -16.02 5.19 -1.34
C ALA A 86 -16.35 6.67 -1.49
N GLU A 87 -17.45 6.96 -2.15
CA GLU A 87 -17.85 8.32 -2.44
C GLU A 87 -18.59 8.95 -1.25
N SER A 88 -17.83 9.28 -0.25
CA SER A 88 -18.32 10.04 0.91
C SER A 88 -17.59 11.39 0.91
N TYR A 89 -17.80 12.18 1.93
CA TYR A 89 -17.12 13.45 2.04
C TYR A 89 -16.53 13.58 3.45
N PRO A 90 -15.21 13.49 3.62
CA PRO A 90 -14.21 13.15 2.59
C PRO A 90 -14.40 11.74 2.03
N MET A 91 -13.80 11.48 0.86
CA MET A 91 -13.82 10.14 0.28
C MET A 91 -13.03 9.16 1.14
N GLN A 92 -13.23 7.87 0.93
CA GLN A 92 -12.54 6.84 1.71
C GLN A 92 -11.94 5.77 0.83
N ILE A 93 -10.72 5.35 1.18
CA ILE A 93 -10.04 4.23 0.56
C ILE A 93 -9.88 3.15 1.63
N ASN A 94 -10.68 2.09 1.52
CA ASN A 94 -10.81 1.09 2.57
C ASN A 94 -9.92 -0.13 2.36
N THR A 95 -9.59 -0.47 1.13
CA THR A 95 -8.73 -1.61 0.82
C THR A 95 -7.41 -1.11 0.30
N VAL A 96 -6.39 -1.18 1.13
CA VAL A 96 -5.07 -0.62 0.84
C VAL A 96 -4.05 -1.74 0.89
N TYR A 97 -3.23 -1.84 -0.16
CA TYR A 97 -2.17 -2.85 -0.22
C TYR A 97 -0.87 -2.36 0.38
N ALA A 98 -0.52 -1.11 0.15
CA ALA A 98 0.71 -0.52 0.68
C ALA A 98 0.63 0.99 0.63
N ILE A 99 1.38 1.64 1.51
CA ILE A 99 1.54 3.09 1.49
C ILE A 99 3.03 3.37 1.57
N THR A 100 3.55 4.18 0.65
CA THR A 100 4.96 4.54 0.65
C THR A 100 5.14 6.04 0.80
N LEU A 101 6.21 6.43 1.48
CA LEU A 101 6.57 7.83 1.62
C LEU A 101 7.30 8.28 0.35
N LYS A 102 6.75 9.27 -0.34
CA LYS A 102 7.38 9.81 -1.52
C LYS A 102 8.28 11.00 -1.18
N THR A 103 7.76 11.95 -0.43
CA THR A 103 8.50 13.14 -0.04
C THR A 103 8.17 13.46 1.42
N PRO A 104 9.17 13.42 2.30
CA PRO A 104 8.90 13.76 3.70
C PRO A 104 8.55 15.24 3.84
N ALA A 105 7.77 15.53 4.86
CA ALA A 105 7.41 16.91 5.20
C ALA A 105 8.66 17.72 5.49
N ASP A 106 8.50 18.97 5.85
CA ASP A 106 9.51 20.00 6.00
C ASP A 106 10.72 19.67 6.85
N ARG A 107 10.87 18.41 7.25
CA ARG A 107 12.03 17.99 8.03
C ARG A 107 13.36 18.28 7.34
N VAL A 108 13.34 18.31 6.01
CA VAL A 108 14.53 18.61 5.23
C VAL A 108 14.97 20.06 5.46
N GLU A 109 14.01 20.96 5.58
CA GLU A 109 14.32 22.37 5.81
C GLU A 109 14.94 22.60 7.18
N ASN A 110 14.50 21.86 8.17
CA ASN A 110 15.02 21.98 9.51
C ASN A 110 16.49 21.59 9.59
N ASN A 111 16.95 20.76 8.69
CA ASN A 111 18.34 20.32 8.69
C ASN A 111 19.29 21.33 8.11
N LYS A 112 18.80 22.35 7.47
CA LYS A 112 19.65 23.41 6.91
C LYS A 112 20.18 24.36 7.96
N ASP A 113 19.48 24.40 9.04
CA ASP A 113 19.81 25.28 10.14
C ASP A 113 20.75 24.59 11.11
#